data_94dbf761ab7fffe3ab628b543aa4ad7e
#
_entry.id   94dbf761ab7fffe3ab628b543aa4ad7e
#
_cell.length_a   1.000
_cell.length_b   1.000
_cell.length_c   1.000
_cell.angle_alpha   90.00
_cell.angle_beta   90.00
_cell.angle_gamma   90.00
#
_symmetry.space_group_name_H-M   'P 1'
#
loop_
_entity.id
_entity.type
_entity.pdbx_description
1 polymer ?
#
loop_
_entity_poly.entity_id
_entity_poly.type
_entity_poly.pdbx_seq_one_letter_code
_entity_poly.pdbx_strand_id
1 'polypeptide(L)' 'MPSYFEGKWAAAVLVIGDEILSGRTQDTNTNTIARFLGSLGIDLKEARVVGDVETEIVAALNALRAGYDLSLIHI' A
#
# COMPACT_ATOMS: atom_id res chain seq x y z
N MET A 1 -7.33 0.19 17.32
CA MET A 1 -6.12 0.76 16.76
C MET A 1 -4.97 0.57 17.73
N PRO A 2 -3.85 0.05 17.27
CA PRO A 2 -2.73 -0.17 18.18
C PRO A 2 -2.17 1.14 18.71
N SER A 3 -1.65 1.09 19.90
CA SER A 3 -0.90 2.19 20.47
C SER A 3 0.44 2.29 19.77
N TYR A 4 0.88 3.49 19.46
CA TYR A 4 2.21 3.59 18.92
C TYR A 4 3.30 3.35 19.93
N PHE A 5 2.96 3.17 21.17
CA PHE A 5 3.94 2.90 22.20
C PHE A 5 4.13 1.40 22.41
N GLU A 6 3.13 0.61 22.06
CA GLU A 6 3.12 -0.82 22.37
C GLU A 6 3.23 -1.68 21.14
N GLY A 7 2.94 -1.15 19.99
CA GLY A 7 2.95 -1.92 18.78
C GLY A 7 3.07 -1.00 17.60
N LYS A 8 3.29 -1.60 16.46
CA LYS A 8 3.37 -0.86 15.22
C LYS A 8 2.07 -0.96 14.49
N TRP A 9 1.71 0.11 13.85
CA TRP A 9 0.59 0.10 12.93
C TRP A 9 0.98 -0.70 11.71
N ALA A 10 0.03 -1.45 11.19
CA ALA A 10 0.20 -2.19 9.95
C ALA A 10 -0.44 -1.39 8.82
N ALA A 11 0.33 -1.17 7.76
CA ALA A 11 -0.12 -0.41 6.61
C ALA A 11 -0.05 -1.26 5.35
N ALA A 12 -0.85 -0.87 4.37
CA ALA A 12 -0.79 -1.44 3.03
C ALA A 12 -0.82 -0.31 2.01
N VAL A 13 -0.19 -0.52 0.87
CA VAL A 13 -0.24 0.43 -0.24
C VAL A 13 -0.84 -0.25 -1.46
N LEU A 14 -1.76 0.45 -2.11
CA LEU A 14 -2.34 0.03 -3.38
C LEU A 14 -1.72 0.89 -4.48
N VAL A 15 -1.01 0.24 -5.38
CA VAL A 15 -0.38 0.91 -6.52
C VAL A 15 -1.25 0.64 -7.74
N ILE A 16 -1.64 1.70 -8.42
CA ILE A 16 -2.50 1.62 -9.60
C ILE A 16 -1.69 2.03 -10.82
N GLY A 17 -1.49 1.13 -11.75
CA GLY A 17 -0.76 1.44 -12.96
C GLY A 17 -0.55 0.24 -13.85
N ASP A 18 -1.05 0.32 -15.08
CA ASP A 18 -0.85 -0.74 -16.06
C ASP A 18 0.63 -0.86 -16.44
N GLU A 19 1.35 0.24 -16.45
CA GLU A 19 2.77 0.27 -16.78
C GLU A 19 3.63 -0.47 -15.76
N ILE A 20 3.19 -0.50 -14.50
CA ILE A 20 3.88 -1.26 -13.45
C ILE A 20 3.69 -2.76 -13.69
N LEU A 21 2.45 -3.17 -13.95
CA LEU A 21 2.13 -4.58 -14.19
C LEU A 21 2.81 -5.12 -15.45
N SER A 22 2.92 -4.30 -16.47
CA SER A 22 3.54 -4.71 -17.73
C SER A 22 5.06 -4.72 -17.67
N GLY A 23 5.65 -4.18 -16.61
CA GLY A 23 7.10 -4.08 -16.49
C GLY A 23 7.71 -2.91 -17.24
N ARG A 24 6.89 -2.02 -17.80
CA ARG A 24 7.40 -0.85 -18.53
C ARG A 24 7.97 0.21 -17.62
N THR A 25 7.49 0.26 -16.38
CA THR A 25 7.96 1.21 -15.38
C THR A 25 8.26 0.47 -14.09
N GLN A 26 9.41 0.73 -13.52
CA GLN A 26 9.78 0.15 -12.23
C GLN A 26 9.11 0.96 -11.11
N ASP A 27 8.50 0.24 -10.17
CA ASP A 27 7.92 0.88 -9.00
C ASP A 27 8.99 1.12 -7.95
N THR A 28 9.44 2.37 -7.84
CA THR A 28 10.40 2.78 -6.82
C THR A 28 9.71 3.48 -5.65
N ASN A 29 8.44 3.84 -5.79
CA ASN A 29 7.72 4.62 -4.79
C ASN A 29 7.35 3.80 -3.57
N THR A 30 7.07 2.51 -3.76
CA THR A 30 6.73 1.63 -2.64
C THR A 30 7.87 1.57 -1.63
N ASN A 31 9.12 1.49 -2.11
CA ASN A 31 10.28 1.50 -1.21
C ASN A 31 10.38 2.81 -0.44
N THR A 32 10.17 3.93 -1.09
CA THR A 32 10.19 5.24 -0.45
C THR A 32 9.10 5.36 0.60
N ILE A 33 7.89 4.90 0.28
CA ILE A 33 6.76 4.92 1.21
C ILE A 33 7.07 4.03 2.42
N ALA A 34 7.60 2.84 2.18
CA ALA A 34 7.93 1.90 3.26
C ALA A 34 8.94 2.50 4.24
N ARG A 35 9.96 3.17 3.71
CA ARG A 35 11.00 3.80 4.54
C ARG A 35 10.44 4.96 5.33
N PHE A 36 9.61 5.78 4.70
CA PHE A 36 8.98 6.90 5.36
C PHE A 36 8.08 6.43 6.51
N LEU A 37 7.21 5.47 6.24
CA LEU A 37 6.31 4.92 7.25
C LEU A 37 7.10 4.27 8.39
N GLY A 38 8.17 3.54 8.05
CA GLY A 38 9.02 2.92 9.06
C GLY A 38 9.63 3.93 10.02
N SER A 39 9.97 5.12 9.54
CA SER A 39 10.50 6.19 10.38
C SER A 39 9.46 6.70 11.38
N LEU A 40 8.18 6.48 11.10
CA LEU A 40 7.08 6.86 11.98
C LEU A 40 6.60 5.71 12.87
N GLY A 41 7.24 4.55 12.79
CA GLY A 41 6.82 3.37 13.54
C GLY A 41 5.68 2.61 12.90
N ILE A 42 5.46 2.79 11.60
CA ILE A 42 4.41 2.11 10.84
C ILE A 42 5.05 1.09 9.92
N ASP A 43 4.63 -0.16 10.01
CA ASP A 43 5.15 -1.21 9.15
C ASP A 43 4.30 -1.34 7.90
N LEU A 44 4.94 -1.22 6.74
CA LEU A 44 4.27 -1.54 5.48
C LEU A 44 4.29 -3.05 5.30
N LYS A 45 3.13 -3.68 5.40
CA LYS A 45 2.99 -5.13 5.39
C LYS A 45 2.64 -5.69 4.03
N GLU A 46 1.98 -4.91 3.22
CA GLU A 46 1.56 -5.37 1.90
C GLU A 46 1.62 -4.22 0.89
N ALA A 47 2.10 -4.53 -0.30
CA ALA A 47 2.00 -3.65 -1.44
C ALA A 47 1.30 -4.44 -2.53
N ARG A 48 0.19 -3.92 -3.02
CA ARG A 48 -0.60 -4.59 -4.05
C ARG A 48 -0.67 -3.72 -5.28
N VAL A 49 -0.40 -4.30 -6.44
CA VAL A 49 -0.43 -3.59 -7.71
C VAL A 49 -1.61 -4.07 -8.52
N VAL A 50 -2.39 -3.14 -9.03
CA VAL A 50 -3.52 -3.45 -9.91
C VAL A 50 -3.47 -2.56 -11.14
N GLY A 51 -4.11 -3.02 -12.21
CA GLY A 51 -4.29 -2.21 -13.40
C GLY A 51 -5.32 -1.10 -13.17
N ASP A 52 -5.40 -0.21 -14.15
CA ASP A 52 -6.34 0.90 -14.09
C ASP A 52 -7.74 0.44 -14.53
N VAL A 53 -8.32 -0.46 -13.74
CA VAL A 53 -9.66 -1.01 -13.93
C VAL A 53 -10.44 -0.76 -12.66
N GLU A 54 -11.51 -0.01 -12.74
CA GLU A 54 -12.26 0.45 -11.57
C GLU A 54 -12.69 -0.68 -10.64
N THR A 55 -13.23 -1.77 -11.19
CA THR A 55 -13.69 -2.89 -10.37
C THR A 55 -12.54 -3.54 -9.61
N GLU A 56 -11.37 -3.64 -10.22
CA GLU A 56 -10.18 -4.21 -9.56
C GLU A 56 -9.65 -3.28 -8.48
N ILE A 57 -9.67 -1.98 -8.74
CA ILE A 57 -9.23 -0.97 -7.77
C ILE A 57 -10.12 -1.02 -6.53
N VAL A 58 -11.44 -1.02 -6.73
CA VAL A 58 -12.39 -1.04 -5.62
C VAL A 58 -12.25 -2.32 -4.81
N ALA A 59 -12.14 -3.47 -5.47
CA ALA A 59 -12.00 -4.75 -4.78
C ALA A 59 -10.71 -4.79 -3.96
N ALA A 60 -9.60 -4.35 -4.53
CA ALA A 60 -8.32 -4.31 -3.83
C ALA A 60 -8.34 -3.35 -2.65
N LEU A 61 -8.90 -2.16 -2.85
CA LEU A 61 -8.99 -1.18 -1.79
C LEU A 61 -9.82 -1.69 -0.61
N ASN A 62 -10.96 -2.32 -0.90
CA ASN A 62 -11.81 -2.88 0.16
C ASN A 62 -11.10 -4.00 0.92
N ALA A 63 -10.35 -4.84 0.21
CA ALA A 63 -9.60 -5.91 0.85
C ALA A 63 -8.50 -5.36 1.77
N LEU A 64 -7.78 -4.35 1.31
CA LEU A 64 -6.68 -3.78 2.08
C LEU A 64 -7.20 -3.03 3.31
N ARG A 65 -8.25 -2.23 3.16
CA ARG A 65 -8.77 -1.46 4.29
C ARG A 65 -9.37 -2.36 5.37
N ALA A 66 -9.81 -3.54 5.01
CA ALA A 66 -10.35 -4.49 5.98
C ALA A 66 -9.27 -5.17 6.80
N GLY A 67 -8.06 -5.28 6.26
CA GLY A 67 -6.98 -6.03 6.88
C GLY A 67 -5.88 -5.21 7.55
N TYR A 68 -5.88 -3.89 7.37
CA TYR A 68 -4.79 -3.05 7.84
C TYR A 68 -5.31 -1.80 8.52
N ASP A 69 -4.47 -1.24 9.40
CA ASP A 69 -4.82 -0.01 10.12
C ASP A 69 -4.79 1.20 9.21
N LEU A 70 -3.92 1.19 8.21
CA LEU A 70 -3.73 2.29 7.28
C LEU A 70 -3.62 1.74 5.86
N SER A 71 -4.35 2.35 4.95
CA SER A 71 -4.28 2.01 3.53
C SER A 71 -3.96 3.26 2.74
N LEU A 72 -2.97 3.16 1.87
CA LEU A 72 -2.53 4.25 1.03
C LEU A 72 -2.77 3.89 -0.44
N ILE A 73 -3.06 4.91 -1.23
CA ILE A 73 -3.22 4.74 -2.67
C ILE A 73 -2.14 5.57 -3.37
N HIS A 74 -1.44 4.95 -4.30
CA HIS A 74 -0.46 5.61 -5.14
C HIS A 74 -0.81 5.35 -6.61
N ILE A 75 -0.93 6.41 -7.35
CA ILE A 75 -1.30 6.34 -8.77
C ILE A 75 -0.11 6.73 -9.64
#